data_9003094ffee9e18fa649440bdbacde89
#
_entry.id   9003094ffee9e18fa649440bdbacde89
#
_cell.length_a   1.000
_cell.length_b   1.000
_cell.length_c   1.000
_cell.angle_alpha   90.00
_cell.angle_beta   90.00
_cell.angle_gamma   90.00
#
_symmetry.space_group_name_H-M   'P 1'
#
loop_
_entity.id
_entity.type
_entity.pdbx_description
1 polymer ?
#
loop_
_entity_poly.entity_id
_entity_poly.type
_entity_poly.pdbx_seq_one_letter_code
_entity_poly.pdbx_strand_id
1 'polypeptide(L)'
;MGQRKAHFGTMLRQRRLAKGYSLRKFAELVDVSPTYLSLVETGKAEYPPSAERVRVMAELLGEDPDQWTALAGRMPEDVKGIILNEPEAMPALLRAARGMSADQLRELTKQIERKNQEGKEP
;
A
#
# COMPACT_ATOMS: atom_id res chain seq x y z
N MET A 1 -15.08 0.12 7.51
CA MET A 1 -14.78 -0.77 6.37
C MET A 1 -15.25 -0.18 5.05
N GLY A 2 -16.53 0.17 4.91
CA GLY A 2 -17.05 0.80 3.70
C GLY A 2 -16.38 2.11 3.35
N GLN A 3 -16.01 2.91 4.36
CA GLN A 3 -15.38 4.21 4.15
C GLN A 3 -13.98 4.09 3.52
N ARG A 4 -13.22 3.08 3.91
CA ARG A 4 -11.87 2.86 3.35
C ARG A 4 -11.94 2.51 1.87
N LYS A 5 -12.86 1.62 1.50
CA LYS A 5 -13.06 1.23 0.11
C LYS A 5 -13.49 2.42 -0.75
N ALA A 6 -14.44 3.22 -0.24
CA ALA A 6 -14.94 4.38 -0.96
C ALA A 6 -13.85 5.44 -1.11
N HIS A 7 -13.06 5.67 -0.06
CA HIS A 7 -11.98 6.66 -0.09
C HIS A 7 -10.90 6.26 -1.10
N PHE A 8 -10.44 5.01 -1.07
CA PHE A 8 -9.44 4.53 -2.02
C PHE A 8 -9.97 4.63 -3.46
N GLY A 9 -11.20 4.20 -3.68
CA GLY A 9 -11.82 4.22 -5.01
C GLY A 9 -11.93 5.62 -5.59
N THR A 10 -12.36 6.58 -4.76
CA THR A 10 -12.48 7.97 -5.17
C THR A 10 -11.11 8.55 -5.55
N MET A 11 -10.12 8.29 -4.74
CA MET A 11 -8.74 8.74 -4.98
C MET A 11 -8.20 8.12 -6.27
N LEU A 12 -8.39 6.82 -6.45
CA LEU A 12 -7.95 6.10 -7.65
C LEU A 12 -8.56 6.73 -8.91
N ARG A 13 -9.87 6.97 -8.89
CA ARG A 13 -10.55 7.58 -10.01
C ARG A 13 -10.01 8.97 -10.33
N GLN A 14 -9.84 9.80 -9.30
CA GLN A 14 -9.34 11.16 -9.47
C GLN A 14 -7.94 11.16 -10.10
N ARG A 15 -7.05 10.31 -9.61
CA ARG A 15 -5.68 10.24 -10.14
C ARG A 15 -5.67 9.67 -11.56
N ARG A 16 -6.50 8.67 -11.83
CA ARG A 16 -6.64 8.09 -13.17
C ARG A 16 -7.07 9.15 -14.18
N LEU A 17 -8.11 9.91 -13.85
CA LEU A 17 -8.62 10.96 -14.72
C LEU A 17 -7.58 12.07 -14.91
N ALA A 18 -6.87 12.44 -13.86
CA ALA A 18 -5.82 13.46 -13.92
C ALA A 18 -4.69 13.05 -14.87
N LYS A 19 -4.40 11.76 -14.98
CA LYS A 19 -3.39 11.25 -15.91
C LYS A 19 -3.93 11.04 -17.32
N GLY A 20 -5.24 11.21 -17.53
CA GLY A 20 -5.85 11.06 -18.84
C GLY A 20 -6.15 9.63 -19.25
N TYR A 21 -6.11 8.69 -18.33
CA TYR A 21 -6.45 7.29 -18.64
C TYR A 21 -7.95 7.09 -18.63
N SER A 22 -8.47 6.46 -19.71
CA SER A 22 -9.85 5.96 -19.70
C SER A 22 -9.95 4.78 -18.74
N LEU A 23 -11.18 4.48 -18.30
CA LEU A 23 -11.43 3.31 -17.45
C LEU A 23 -10.91 2.03 -18.11
N ARG A 24 -11.26 1.84 -19.39
CA ARG A 24 -10.88 0.65 -20.15
C ARG A 24 -9.38 0.53 -20.30
N LYS A 25 -8.71 1.63 -20.65
CA LYS A 25 -7.26 1.61 -20.84
C LYS A 25 -6.52 1.32 -19.54
N PHE A 26 -6.93 1.97 -18.46
CA PHE A 26 -6.29 1.74 -17.16
C PHE A 26 -6.51 0.31 -16.67
N ALA A 27 -7.74 -0.21 -16.84
CA ALA A 27 -8.03 -1.61 -16.48
C ALA A 27 -7.11 -2.57 -17.24
N GLU A 28 -6.92 -2.34 -18.54
CA GLU A 28 -6.01 -3.14 -19.37
C GLU A 28 -4.58 -3.10 -18.82
N LEU A 29 -4.09 -1.90 -18.50
CA LEU A 29 -2.71 -1.72 -18.01
C LEU A 29 -2.46 -2.39 -16.67
N VAL A 30 -3.48 -2.47 -15.80
CA VAL A 30 -3.35 -3.10 -14.50
C VAL A 30 -3.90 -4.53 -14.46
N ASP A 31 -4.28 -5.04 -15.63
CA ASP A 31 -4.72 -6.42 -15.82
C ASP A 31 -5.94 -6.79 -14.97
N VAL A 32 -6.97 -5.95 -15.04
CA VAL A 32 -8.29 -6.24 -14.45
C VAL A 32 -9.36 -5.92 -15.47
N SER A 33 -10.58 -6.42 -15.25
CA SER A 33 -11.69 -6.07 -16.13
C SER A 33 -12.14 -4.62 -15.86
N PRO A 34 -12.65 -3.92 -16.88
CA PRO A 34 -13.23 -2.58 -16.67
C PRO A 34 -14.39 -2.59 -15.66
N THR A 35 -15.20 -3.65 -15.65
CA THR A 35 -16.27 -3.80 -14.66
C THR A 35 -15.74 -3.84 -13.25
N TYR A 36 -14.70 -4.66 -13.01
CA TYR A 36 -14.09 -4.74 -11.69
C TYR A 36 -13.48 -3.39 -11.28
N LEU A 37 -12.75 -2.73 -12.19
CA LEU A 37 -12.16 -1.42 -11.90
C LEU A 37 -13.23 -0.39 -11.54
N SER A 38 -14.36 -0.40 -12.25
CA SER A 38 -15.48 0.48 -11.93
C SER A 38 -16.01 0.21 -10.53
N LEU A 39 -16.13 -1.06 -10.14
CA LEU A 39 -16.57 -1.43 -8.79
C LEU A 39 -15.58 -0.95 -7.73
N VAL A 40 -14.29 -1.06 -8.00
CA VAL A 40 -13.25 -0.56 -7.08
C VAL A 40 -13.38 0.95 -6.91
N GLU A 41 -13.53 1.69 -8.01
CA GLU A 41 -13.62 3.16 -7.98
C GLU A 41 -14.86 3.65 -7.25
N THR A 42 -15.94 2.88 -7.28
CA THR A 42 -17.20 3.26 -6.60
C THR A 42 -17.30 2.69 -5.18
N GLY A 43 -16.27 1.96 -4.74
CA GLY A 43 -16.27 1.35 -3.40
C GLY A 43 -17.19 0.15 -3.26
N LYS A 44 -17.62 -0.44 -4.38
CA LYS A 44 -18.59 -1.55 -4.39
C LYS A 44 -17.95 -2.91 -4.67
N ALA A 45 -16.63 -2.96 -4.88
CA ALA A 45 -15.94 -4.23 -5.09
C ALA A 45 -16.00 -5.07 -3.81
N GLU A 46 -16.35 -6.33 -3.96
CA GLU A 46 -16.40 -7.27 -2.82
C GLU A 46 -15.02 -7.46 -2.20
N TYR A 47 -14.01 -7.57 -3.05
CA TYR A 47 -12.63 -7.74 -2.61
C TYR A 47 -11.78 -6.60 -3.16
N PRO A 48 -10.90 -6.00 -2.33
CA PRO A 48 -9.99 -4.98 -2.84
C PRO A 48 -8.95 -5.59 -3.78
N PRO A 49 -8.32 -4.79 -4.65
CA PRO A 49 -7.23 -5.30 -5.47
C PRO A 49 -6.10 -5.86 -4.61
N SER A 50 -5.37 -6.82 -5.16
CA SER A 50 -4.20 -7.38 -4.47
C SER A 50 -3.13 -6.28 -4.27
N ALA A 51 -2.23 -6.51 -3.31
CA ALA A 51 -1.11 -5.58 -3.09
C ALA A 51 -0.31 -5.35 -4.36
N GLU A 52 -0.07 -6.41 -5.14
CA GLU A 52 0.66 -6.31 -6.40
C GLU A 52 -0.05 -5.41 -7.41
N ARG A 53 -1.37 -5.55 -7.55
CA ARG A 53 -2.12 -4.70 -8.48
C ARG A 53 -2.15 -3.25 -8.03
N VAL A 54 -2.31 -3.01 -6.74
CA VAL A 54 -2.27 -1.65 -6.19
C VAL A 54 -0.91 -1.01 -6.44
N ARG A 55 0.17 -1.78 -6.30
CA ARG A 55 1.52 -1.31 -6.59
C ARG A 55 1.62 -0.83 -8.04
N VAL A 56 1.14 -1.64 -8.98
CA VAL A 56 1.15 -1.28 -10.41
C VAL A 56 0.32 -0.02 -10.66
N MET A 57 -0.88 0.06 -10.05
CA MET A 57 -1.72 1.24 -10.15
C MET A 57 -0.98 2.50 -9.70
N ALA A 58 -0.35 2.42 -8.52
CA ALA A 58 0.39 3.55 -7.95
C ALA A 58 1.54 3.98 -8.86
N GLU A 59 2.31 3.02 -9.36
CA GLU A 59 3.44 3.31 -10.24
C GLU A 59 2.99 4.01 -11.52
N LEU A 60 1.91 3.54 -12.15
CA LEU A 60 1.35 4.16 -13.36
C LEU A 60 0.88 5.58 -13.10
N LEU A 61 0.42 5.87 -11.90
CA LEU A 61 -0.12 7.18 -11.54
C LEU A 61 0.92 8.09 -10.89
N GLY A 62 2.16 7.61 -10.72
CA GLY A 62 3.22 8.40 -10.10
C GLY A 62 3.03 8.58 -8.61
N GLU A 63 2.33 7.66 -7.95
CA GLU A 63 2.04 7.69 -6.53
C GLU A 63 2.93 6.73 -5.76
N ASP A 64 2.98 6.88 -4.43
CA ASP A 64 3.77 6.00 -3.55
C ASP A 64 3.10 4.63 -3.44
N PRO A 65 3.75 3.55 -3.90
CA PRO A 65 3.15 2.21 -3.86
C PRO A 65 2.81 1.73 -2.44
N ASP A 66 3.68 1.97 -1.47
CA ASP A 66 3.44 1.53 -0.09
C ASP A 66 2.24 2.25 0.52
N GLN A 67 2.17 3.57 0.33
CA GLN A 67 1.04 4.36 0.82
C GLN A 67 -0.26 3.87 0.19
N TRP A 68 -0.27 3.66 -1.12
CA TRP A 68 -1.46 3.22 -1.83
C TRP A 68 -1.90 1.83 -1.42
N THR A 69 -0.95 0.92 -1.22
CA THR A 69 -1.24 -0.44 -0.76
C THR A 69 -1.94 -0.40 0.61
N ALA A 70 -1.42 0.42 1.54
CA ALA A 70 -2.04 0.58 2.86
C ALA A 70 -3.44 1.20 2.75
N LEU A 71 -3.61 2.22 1.90
CA LEU A 71 -4.92 2.87 1.70
C LEU A 71 -5.95 1.89 1.11
N ALA A 72 -5.51 0.93 0.32
CA ALA A 72 -6.38 -0.10 -0.22
C ALA A 72 -6.67 -1.21 0.79
N GLY A 73 -6.13 -1.12 2.00
CA GLY A 73 -6.32 -2.12 3.04
C GLY A 73 -5.48 -3.37 2.87
N ARG A 74 -4.37 -3.24 2.16
CA ARG A 74 -3.44 -4.34 1.91
C ARG A 74 -2.08 -4.06 2.55
N MET A 75 -1.22 -5.05 2.51
CA MET A 75 0.15 -4.98 3.01
C MET A 75 1.09 -5.44 1.90
N PRO A 76 2.21 -4.73 1.65
CA PRO A 76 3.20 -5.21 0.69
C PRO A 76 3.68 -6.62 1.05
N GLU A 77 3.89 -7.47 0.05
CA GLU A 77 4.24 -8.88 0.27
C GLU A 77 5.56 -9.05 1.02
N ASP A 78 6.54 -8.21 0.75
CA ASP A 78 7.82 -8.27 1.47
C ASP A 78 7.64 -7.93 2.95
N VAL A 79 6.81 -6.94 3.28
CA VAL A 79 6.52 -6.56 4.67
C VAL A 79 5.80 -7.70 5.38
N LYS A 80 4.83 -8.31 4.71
CA LYS A 80 4.11 -9.47 5.25
C LYS A 80 5.09 -10.60 5.57
N GLY A 81 6.03 -10.86 4.65
CA GLY A 81 7.05 -11.90 4.85
C GLY A 81 7.93 -11.62 6.06
N ILE A 82 8.31 -10.36 6.26
CA ILE A 82 9.11 -9.96 7.43
C ILE A 82 8.37 -10.29 8.73
N ILE A 83 7.09 -9.95 8.79
CA ILE A 83 6.27 -10.22 9.98
C ILE A 83 6.15 -11.72 10.20
N LEU A 84 5.89 -12.49 9.15
CA LEU A 84 5.69 -13.94 9.27
C LEU A 84 6.98 -14.68 9.64
N ASN A 85 8.15 -14.11 9.31
CA ASN A 85 9.43 -14.70 9.69
C ASN A 85 9.76 -14.52 11.16
N GLU A 86 9.17 -13.51 11.81
CA GLU A 86 9.33 -13.26 13.25
C GLU A 86 7.96 -13.05 13.86
N PRO A 87 7.16 -14.13 13.98
CA PRO A 87 5.73 -14.01 14.27
C PRO A 87 5.39 -13.51 15.67
N GLU A 88 6.36 -13.49 16.57
CA GLU A 88 6.20 -12.93 17.91
C GLU A 88 6.83 -11.56 18.04
N ALA A 89 8.10 -11.43 17.66
CA ALA A 89 8.88 -10.22 17.85
C ALA A 89 8.43 -9.06 16.96
N MET A 90 8.09 -9.34 15.70
CA MET A 90 7.65 -8.27 14.79
C MET A 90 6.30 -7.68 15.19
N PRO A 91 5.26 -8.47 15.46
CA PRO A 91 4.01 -7.89 15.95
C PRO A 91 4.19 -7.08 17.26
N ALA A 92 5.04 -7.55 18.16
CA ALA A 92 5.33 -6.83 19.40
C ALA A 92 5.96 -5.46 19.12
N LEU A 93 6.93 -5.41 18.19
CA LEU A 93 7.57 -4.16 17.78
C LEU A 93 6.54 -3.19 17.19
N LEU A 94 5.68 -3.67 16.29
CA LEU A 94 4.67 -2.84 15.64
C LEU A 94 3.67 -2.28 16.65
N ARG A 95 3.25 -3.10 17.62
CA ARG A 95 2.34 -2.64 18.68
C ARG A 95 2.99 -1.58 19.55
N ALA A 96 4.29 -1.75 19.87
CA ALA A 96 5.03 -0.77 20.65
C ALA A 96 5.16 0.56 19.90
N ALA A 97 5.25 0.52 18.58
CA ALA A 97 5.34 1.72 17.75
C ALA A 97 3.99 2.41 17.50
N ARG A 98 2.90 1.79 17.95
CA ARG A 98 1.55 2.35 17.75
C ARG A 98 1.46 3.74 18.39
N GLY A 99 0.91 4.69 17.65
CA GLY A 99 0.75 6.05 18.14
C GLY A 99 1.95 6.97 17.90
N MET A 100 3.05 6.44 17.41
CA MET A 100 4.20 7.29 17.03
C MET A 100 3.84 8.08 15.77
N SER A 101 4.32 9.31 15.68
CA SER A 101 4.16 10.13 14.50
C SER A 101 5.03 9.62 13.35
N ALA A 102 4.73 10.06 12.11
CA ALA A 102 5.56 9.71 10.96
C ALA A 102 7.01 10.13 11.15
N ASP A 103 7.24 11.32 11.73
CA ASP A 103 8.60 11.81 11.99
C ASP A 103 9.32 10.96 13.03
N GLN A 104 8.62 10.55 14.08
CA GLN A 104 9.17 9.65 15.09
C GLN A 104 9.52 8.29 14.49
N LEU A 105 8.65 7.77 13.62
CA LEU A 105 8.90 6.49 12.94
C LEU A 105 10.11 6.59 12.01
N ARG A 106 10.25 7.70 11.28
CA ARG A 106 11.42 7.92 10.42
C ARG A 106 12.72 7.98 11.21
N GLU A 107 12.69 8.65 12.37
CA GLU A 107 13.87 8.74 13.24
C GLU A 107 14.22 7.35 13.78
N LEU A 108 13.22 6.58 14.22
CA LEU A 108 13.43 5.22 14.68
C LEU A 108 14.02 4.35 13.56
N THR A 109 13.54 4.52 12.35
CA THR A 109 14.05 3.79 11.18
C THR A 109 15.55 4.05 11.01
N LYS A 110 15.97 5.32 11.10
CA LYS A 110 17.39 5.68 11.01
C LYS A 110 18.22 5.03 12.09
N GLN A 111 17.71 4.98 13.31
CA GLN A 111 18.40 4.32 14.43
C GLN A 111 18.58 2.83 14.19
N ILE A 112 17.56 2.17 13.69
CA ILE A 112 17.61 0.74 13.37
C ILE A 112 18.61 0.48 12.24
N GLU A 113 18.60 1.30 11.21
CA GLU A 113 19.52 1.18 10.08
C GLU A 113 20.98 1.32 10.54
N ARG A 114 21.25 2.28 11.43
CA ARG A 114 22.58 2.46 12.00
C ARG A 114 23.01 1.24 12.80
N LYS A 115 22.14 0.69 13.63
CA LYS A 115 22.41 -0.52 14.40
C LYS A 115 22.74 -1.71 13.51
N ASN A 116 21.97 -1.88 12.45
CA ASN A 116 22.22 -2.97 11.49
C ASN A 116 23.56 -2.80 10.77
N GLN A 117 23.91 -1.55 10.44
CA GLN A 117 25.18 -1.24 9.80
C GLN A 117 26.36 -1.57 10.74
N GLU A 118 26.28 -1.14 11.99
CA GLU A 118 27.31 -1.44 13.01
C GLU A 118 27.49 -2.94 13.21
N GLY A 119 26.41 -3.70 13.23
CA GLY A 119 26.44 -5.13 13.39
C GLY A 119 27.06 -5.88 12.20
N LYS A 120 27.19 -5.24 11.06
CA LYS A 120 27.77 -5.83 9.85
C LYS A 120 29.25 -5.53 9.66
N GLU A 121 29.80 -4.59 10.40
CA GLU A 121 31.19 -4.24 10.29
C GLU A 121 32.04 -5.28 11.01
N PRO A 122 33.17 -5.74 10.39
CA PRO A 122 34.05 -6.72 10.99
C PRO A 122 34.75 -6.20 12.24
#